data_65d3124e9fbba41bff4ac163a862e116
#
_entry.id   65d3124e9fbba41bff4ac163a862e116
#
_cell.length_a   1.000
_cell.length_b   1.000
_cell.length_c   1.000
_cell.angle_alpha   90.00
_cell.angle_beta   90.00
_cell.angle_gamma   90.00
#
_symmetry.space_group_name_H-M   'P 1'
#
loop_
_entity.id
_entity.type
_entity.pdbx_description
1 polymer ?
#
loop_
_entity_poly.entity_id
_entity_poly.type
_entity_poly.pdbx_seq_one_letter_code
_entity_poly.pdbx_strand_id
1 'polypeptide(L)'
;MLKYKILAVIIVIVYFLQTFFVSFGGIGADSLSYFGIAADLPAPKTNLFPLGYPVLLRLAHFFSEDYFWASKILNALFTIIILSFSYYKKFYFRETVLAFAGKTFYFVFFNAMSEGPFIFSMYFLLFFLHQIFSENKNLYINAFGASMMMICMFFFRYSGVYIYLSIVLFVILFFFKLKEKTYFKALILFIVISGLGIGSYLSLNYFHFGSFTGEGLRGKAGDHSFLQLIRNLFGLVNAVDPFIAIKPISSSFGSIAFQFVVFVIDLFIFRYMLQYYKKAKETSLFSFHILLWIMAGFYGIALLVSGWFQQIEEMGVRLMAASNFCLFFSFLILYSKNNSSDKMIWRISCFFFVFLVLYGLKDPGYYLENKNKIESQMSKFKDKTYLYNDEKNSITATIYYFPIINKSFKYNHTNNQKGKLKEGIAGTLNPKIKWIKEDTVKDKSKVLYTSQLKLN
;
A
#
# COMPACT_ATOMS: atom_id res chain seq x y z
N MET A 1 -14.01 16.07 -21.55
CA MET A 1 -13.12 16.49 -20.43
C MET A 1 -13.90 16.81 -19.15
N LEU A 2 -15.04 17.52 -19.20
CA LEU A 2 -15.81 17.89 -18.00
C LEU A 2 -16.19 16.68 -17.12
N LYS A 3 -16.71 15.58 -17.71
CA LYS A 3 -17.07 14.37 -16.97
C LYS A 3 -15.91 13.80 -16.11
N TYR A 4 -14.67 13.86 -16.60
CA TYR A 4 -13.50 13.39 -15.85
C TYR A 4 -13.12 14.34 -14.70
N LYS A 5 -13.29 15.65 -14.87
CA LYS A 5 -13.09 16.60 -13.77
C LYS A 5 -14.10 16.38 -12.65
N ILE A 6 -15.36 16.16 -13.01
CA ILE A 6 -16.42 15.86 -12.04
C ILE A 6 -16.11 14.54 -11.30
N LEU A 7 -15.76 13.50 -12.03
CA LEU A 7 -15.41 12.21 -11.41
C LEU A 7 -14.17 12.34 -10.50
N ALA A 8 -13.14 13.09 -10.89
CA ALA A 8 -11.97 13.33 -10.04
C ALA A 8 -12.34 13.98 -8.70
N VAL A 9 -13.21 14.98 -8.70
CA VAL A 9 -13.71 15.61 -7.47
C VAL A 9 -14.51 14.61 -6.63
N ILE A 10 -15.40 13.82 -7.26
CA ILE A 10 -16.18 12.79 -6.56
C ILE A 10 -15.26 11.75 -5.92
N ILE A 11 -14.20 11.30 -6.61
CA ILE A 11 -13.23 10.35 -6.08
C ILE A 11 -12.56 10.90 -4.80
N VAL A 12 -12.08 12.16 -4.82
CA VAL A 12 -11.46 12.77 -3.64
C VAL A 12 -12.43 12.80 -2.46
N ILE A 13 -13.67 13.24 -2.70
CA ILE A 13 -14.71 13.31 -1.67
C ILE A 13 -15.00 11.90 -1.11
N VAL A 14 -15.22 10.92 -1.99
CA VAL A 14 -15.56 9.56 -1.60
C VAL A 14 -14.41 8.91 -0.80
N TYR A 15 -13.16 9.05 -1.26
CA TYR A 15 -12.00 8.49 -0.55
C TYR A 15 -11.85 9.05 0.86
N PHE A 16 -12.16 10.32 1.05
CA PHE A 16 -12.16 10.91 2.39
C PHE A 16 -13.36 10.43 3.21
N LEU A 17 -14.57 10.46 2.64
CA LEU A 17 -15.80 10.11 3.36
C LEU A 17 -15.84 8.65 3.82
N GLN A 18 -15.28 7.69 3.06
CA GLN A 18 -15.26 6.29 3.50
C GLN A 18 -14.53 6.07 4.82
N THR A 19 -13.69 7.02 5.26
CA THR A 19 -13.07 6.99 6.59
C THR A 19 -14.10 6.87 7.73
N PHE A 20 -15.29 7.42 7.53
CA PHE A 20 -16.35 7.44 8.52
C PHE A 20 -17.25 6.20 8.49
N PHE A 21 -17.26 5.46 7.37
CA PHE A 21 -18.24 4.40 7.12
C PHE A 21 -17.62 3.00 7.10
N VAL A 22 -16.31 2.88 6.97
CA VAL A 22 -15.66 1.56 6.89
C VAL A 22 -15.12 1.14 8.24
N SER A 23 -15.26 -0.14 8.54
CA SER A 23 -14.78 -0.74 9.79
C SER A 23 -13.32 -0.39 10.08
N PHE A 24 -13.01 -0.06 11.31
CA PHE A 24 -11.69 0.39 11.77
C PHE A 24 -11.08 1.57 10.99
N GLY A 25 -11.86 2.28 10.16
CA GLY A 25 -11.38 3.41 9.38
C GLY A 25 -10.18 3.09 8.46
N GLY A 26 -10.03 1.83 8.02
CA GLY A 26 -8.91 1.39 7.18
C GLY A 26 -7.59 1.20 7.94
N ILE A 27 -7.64 1.01 9.26
CA ILE A 27 -6.49 0.61 10.07
C ILE A 27 -6.32 -0.90 10.03
N GLY A 28 -5.09 -1.35 9.86
CA GLY A 28 -4.68 -2.74 10.02
C GLY A 28 -3.57 -2.88 11.07
N ALA A 29 -3.12 -4.09 11.33
CA ALA A 29 -2.03 -4.35 12.27
C ALA A 29 -0.74 -3.59 11.91
N ASP A 30 -0.40 -3.54 10.63
CA ASP A 30 0.76 -2.79 10.15
C ASP A 30 0.63 -1.28 10.38
N SER A 31 -0.61 -0.73 10.30
CA SER A 31 -0.86 0.69 10.56
C SER A 31 -0.42 1.09 11.96
N LEU A 32 -0.70 0.23 12.95
CA LEU A 32 -0.33 0.46 14.35
C LEU A 32 1.19 0.49 14.49
N SER A 33 1.91 -0.39 13.80
CA SER A 33 3.37 -0.39 13.79
C SER A 33 3.92 0.89 13.16
N TYR A 34 3.35 1.37 12.06
CA TYR A 34 3.76 2.65 11.47
C TYR A 34 3.52 3.83 12.41
N PHE A 35 2.39 3.86 13.12
CA PHE A 35 2.08 4.91 14.09
C PHE A 35 3.07 4.88 15.27
N GLY A 36 3.38 3.68 15.77
CA GLY A 36 4.36 3.49 16.81
C GLY A 36 5.75 3.99 16.42
N ILE A 37 6.25 3.59 15.24
CA ILE A 37 7.54 4.07 14.73
C ILE A 37 7.53 5.59 14.54
N ALA A 38 6.43 6.15 14.03
CA ALA A 38 6.28 7.60 13.86
C ALA A 38 6.34 8.35 15.20
N ALA A 39 5.74 7.78 16.26
CA ALA A 39 5.77 8.35 17.59
C ALA A 39 7.19 8.34 18.21
N ASP A 40 8.01 7.35 17.87
CA ASP A 40 9.39 7.18 18.37
C ASP A 40 10.41 8.09 17.68
N LEU A 41 10.06 8.68 16.53
CA LEU A 41 10.98 9.59 15.83
C LEU A 41 11.35 10.80 16.69
N PRO A 42 12.63 11.25 16.70
CA PRO A 42 13.69 10.93 15.72
C PRO A 42 14.56 9.70 16.03
N ALA A 43 14.31 8.96 17.10
CA ALA A 43 15.11 7.82 17.53
C ALA A 43 14.31 6.49 17.42
N PRO A 44 14.03 6.00 16.19
CA PRO A 44 13.26 4.78 15.99
C PRO A 44 14.04 3.58 16.51
N LYS A 45 13.35 2.65 17.16
CA LYS A 45 13.98 1.47 17.79
C LYS A 45 13.90 0.21 16.92
N THR A 46 13.28 0.31 15.77
CA THR A 46 13.07 -0.82 14.87
C THR A 46 13.05 -0.38 13.41
N ASN A 47 13.56 -1.24 12.56
CA ASN A 47 13.44 -1.17 11.10
C ASN A 47 12.47 -2.23 10.54
N LEU A 48 11.51 -2.71 11.36
CA LEU A 48 10.48 -3.67 10.94
C LEU A 48 9.80 -3.23 9.64
N PHE A 49 9.57 -1.93 9.53
CA PHE A 49 9.12 -1.26 8.32
C PHE A 49 10.09 -0.14 7.94
N PRO A 50 10.20 0.20 6.65
CA PRO A 50 10.97 1.37 6.24
C PRO A 50 10.45 2.64 6.88
N LEU A 51 11.36 3.59 7.15
CA LEU A 51 11.05 4.80 7.93
C LEU A 51 10.29 5.87 7.15
N GLY A 52 10.19 5.77 5.83
CA GLY A 52 9.63 6.84 5.01
C GLY A 52 8.18 7.17 5.34
N TYR A 53 7.31 6.17 5.46
CA TYR A 53 5.91 6.42 5.83
C TYR A 53 5.78 6.91 7.29
N PRO A 54 6.45 6.34 8.30
CA PRO A 54 6.52 6.92 9.64
C PRO A 54 6.96 8.39 9.67
N VAL A 55 7.95 8.78 8.87
CA VAL A 55 8.39 10.18 8.76
C VAL A 55 7.27 11.07 8.22
N LEU A 56 6.59 10.66 7.14
CA LEU A 56 5.45 11.40 6.62
C LEU A 56 4.31 11.53 7.64
N LEU A 57 4.02 10.46 8.38
CA LEU A 57 3.02 10.48 9.45
C LEU A 57 3.42 11.47 10.55
N ARG A 58 4.70 11.48 10.96
CA ARG A 58 5.21 12.41 11.96
C ARG A 58 5.08 13.85 11.52
N LEU A 59 5.39 14.14 10.26
CA LEU A 59 5.22 15.48 9.68
C LEU A 59 3.74 15.89 9.60
N ALA A 60 2.88 15.00 9.12
CA ALA A 60 1.45 15.29 9.02
C ALA A 60 0.77 15.43 10.40
N HIS A 61 1.32 14.79 11.44
CA HIS A 61 0.82 14.91 12.80
C HIS A 61 0.96 16.33 13.39
N PHE A 62 1.82 17.17 12.85
CA PHE A 62 1.83 18.60 13.23
C PHE A 62 0.51 19.33 12.89
N PHE A 63 -0.22 18.82 11.92
CA PHE A 63 -1.48 19.40 11.44
C PHE A 63 -2.71 18.59 11.83
N SER A 64 -2.56 17.54 12.64
CA SER A 64 -3.62 16.64 13.02
C SER A 64 -3.58 16.28 14.50
N GLU A 65 -4.72 15.85 15.04
CA GLU A 65 -4.80 15.46 16.46
C GLU A 65 -4.05 14.16 16.77
N ASP A 66 -4.02 13.22 15.81
CA ASP A 66 -3.42 11.91 15.98
C ASP A 66 -2.89 11.35 14.64
N TYR A 67 -2.17 10.23 14.71
CA TYR A 67 -1.59 9.57 13.53
C TYR A 67 -2.64 8.97 12.58
N PHE A 68 -3.83 8.66 13.09
CA PHE A 68 -4.92 8.22 12.22
C PHE A 68 -5.32 9.34 11.26
N TRP A 69 -5.65 10.52 11.79
CA TRP A 69 -6.00 11.67 10.96
C TRP A 69 -4.84 12.14 10.10
N ALA A 70 -3.59 12.06 10.62
CA ALA A 70 -2.39 12.31 9.82
C ALA A 70 -2.36 11.42 8.57
N SER A 71 -2.66 10.12 8.71
CA SER A 71 -2.69 9.18 7.58
C SER A 71 -3.79 9.53 6.56
N LYS A 72 -4.97 9.97 7.02
CA LYS A 72 -6.08 10.34 6.13
C LYS A 72 -5.81 11.63 5.36
N ILE A 73 -5.22 12.61 6.04
CA ILE A 73 -4.79 13.87 5.40
C ILE A 73 -3.74 13.56 4.32
N LEU A 74 -2.75 12.73 4.60
CA LEU A 74 -1.74 12.32 3.61
C LEU A 74 -2.37 11.65 2.40
N ASN A 75 -3.26 10.69 2.60
CA ASN A 75 -3.93 10.00 1.49
C ASN A 75 -4.78 10.93 0.64
N ALA A 76 -5.50 11.87 1.27
CA ALA A 76 -6.25 12.90 0.55
C ALA A 76 -5.31 13.82 -0.26
N LEU A 77 -4.21 14.28 0.35
CA LEU A 77 -3.21 15.12 -0.32
C LEU A 77 -2.58 14.38 -1.52
N PHE A 78 -2.18 13.12 -1.37
CA PHE A 78 -1.63 12.34 -2.47
C PHE A 78 -2.63 12.19 -3.63
N THR A 79 -3.89 11.92 -3.32
CA THR A 79 -4.96 11.83 -4.33
C THR A 79 -5.12 13.17 -5.07
N ILE A 80 -5.21 14.28 -4.33
CA ILE A 80 -5.35 15.62 -4.90
C ILE A 80 -4.13 15.99 -5.75
N ILE A 81 -2.92 15.73 -5.26
CA ILE A 81 -1.68 16.05 -5.97
C ILE A 81 -1.59 15.28 -7.29
N ILE A 82 -1.84 13.96 -7.28
CA ILE A 82 -1.79 13.15 -8.51
C ILE A 82 -2.81 13.65 -9.53
N LEU A 83 -4.07 13.81 -9.12
CA LEU A 83 -5.14 14.23 -10.01
C LEU A 83 -4.91 15.65 -10.57
N SER A 84 -4.48 16.60 -9.72
CA SER A 84 -4.14 17.95 -10.14
C SER A 84 -2.93 17.97 -11.07
N PHE A 85 -1.86 17.26 -10.72
CA PHE A 85 -0.66 17.13 -11.53
C PHE A 85 -0.98 16.57 -12.93
N SER A 86 -1.74 15.47 -12.97
CA SER A 86 -2.13 14.84 -14.23
C SER A 86 -2.91 15.80 -15.14
N TYR A 87 -3.76 16.63 -14.53
CA TYR A 87 -4.53 17.64 -15.24
C TYR A 87 -3.64 18.77 -15.78
N TYR A 88 -2.83 19.39 -14.91
CA TYR A 88 -2.00 20.55 -15.29
C TYR A 88 -0.87 20.16 -16.26
N LYS A 89 -0.23 19.02 -16.05
CA LYS A 89 0.83 18.53 -16.95
C LYS A 89 0.30 17.82 -18.18
N LYS A 90 -1.03 17.65 -18.30
CA LYS A 90 -1.68 16.87 -19.37
C LYS A 90 -1.13 15.45 -19.49
N PHE A 91 -0.68 14.90 -18.34
CA PHE A 91 -0.13 13.55 -18.26
C PHE A 91 -1.23 12.52 -18.04
N TYR A 92 -1.82 12.04 -19.13
CA TYR A 92 -2.86 11.01 -19.12
C TYR A 92 -3.98 11.23 -18.09
N PHE A 93 -4.51 12.46 -18.02
CA PHE A 93 -5.51 12.82 -16.99
C PHE A 93 -6.74 11.92 -17.00
N ARG A 94 -7.29 11.59 -18.17
CA ARG A 94 -8.45 10.69 -18.29
C ARG A 94 -8.15 9.31 -17.74
N GLU A 95 -7.01 8.76 -18.14
CA GLU A 95 -6.50 7.45 -17.77
C GLU A 95 -6.20 7.40 -16.26
N THR A 96 -5.63 8.47 -15.71
CA THR A 96 -5.40 8.60 -14.27
C THR A 96 -6.71 8.61 -13.49
N VAL A 97 -7.71 9.37 -13.89
CA VAL A 97 -9.03 9.40 -13.24
C VAL A 97 -9.71 8.02 -13.31
N LEU A 98 -9.61 7.32 -14.44
CA LEU A 98 -10.16 5.96 -14.57
C LEU A 98 -9.42 4.94 -13.71
N ALA A 99 -8.10 5.09 -13.56
CA ALA A 99 -7.31 4.25 -12.64
C ALA A 99 -7.75 4.44 -11.18
N PHE A 100 -7.99 5.70 -10.78
CA PHE A 100 -8.51 6.01 -9.44
C PHE A 100 -9.93 5.48 -9.20
N ALA A 101 -10.74 5.31 -10.24
CA ALA A 101 -12.05 4.67 -10.12
C ALA A 101 -11.96 3.13 -9.95
N GLY A 102 -10.77 2.54 -10.07
CA GLY A 102 -10.54 1.11 -9.91
C GLY A 102 -10.26 0.68 -8.47
N LYS A 103 -10.36 -0.65 -8.23
CA LYS A 103 -10.21 -1.25 -6.89
C LYS A 103 -8.88 -0.91 -6.21
N THR A 104 -7.80 -0.90 -6.98
CA THR A 104 -6.44 -0.73 -6.42
C THR A 104 -6.30 0.62 -5.72
N PHE A 105 -6.63 1.70 -6.41
CA PHE A 105 -6.54 3.04 -5.83
C PHE A 105 -7.56 3.24 -4.71
N TYR A 106 -8.78 2.70 -4.88
CA TYR A 106 -9.82 2.74 -3.87
C TYR A 106 -9.35 2.13 -2.54
N PHE A 107 -8.73 0.94 -2.56
CA PHE A 107 -8.25 0.30 -1.35
C PHE A 107 -6.94 0.87 -0.84
N VAL A 108 -6.02 1.28 -1.72
CA VAL A 108 -4.71 1.81 -1.32
C VAL A 108 -4.84 3.16 -0.60
N PHE A 109 -5.62 4.09 -1.16
CA PHE A 109 -5.76 5.44 -0.58
C PHE A 109 -6.79 5.51 0.55
N PHE A 110 -7.51 4.43 0.79
CA PHE A 110 -8.34 4.31 1.97
C PHE A 110 -7.56 3.86 3.21
N ASN A 111 -6.66 2.89 3.06
CA ASN A 111 -5.94 2.31 4.19
C ASN A 111 -4.87 3.24 4.76
N ALA A 112 -4.70 3.22 6.09
CA ALA A 112 -3.64 3.93 6.80
C ALA A 112 -2.31 3.15 6.73
N MET A 113 -1.78 2.99 5.52
CA MET A 113 -0.66 2.10 5.21
C MET A 113 0.32 2.71 4.21
N SER A 114 1.50 2.13 4.11
CA SER A 114 2.60 2.61 3.25
C SER A 114 2.35 2.44 1.75
N GLU A 115 1.29 1.72 1.34
CA GLU A 115 0.91 1.57 -0.07
C GLU A 115 0.51 2.90 -0.71
N GLY A 116 -0.12 3.81 0.04
CA GLY A 116 -0.50 5.14 -0.44
C GLY A 116 0.69 5.94 -0.97
N PRO A 117 1.68 6.28 -0.12
CA PRO A 117 2.89 6.98 -0.56
C PRO A 117 3.75 6.18 -1.55
N PHE A 118 3.71 4.86 -1.51
CA PHE A 118 4.38 4.00 -2.47
C PHE A 118 3.81 4.18 -3.88
N ILE A 119 2.49 4.07 -4.05
CA ILE A 119 1.80 4.28 -5.35
C ILE A 119 1.89 5.74 -5.80
N PHE A 120 1.86 6.70 -4.86
CA PHE A 120 2.12 8.10 -5.16
C PHE A 120 3.50 8.28 -5.82
N SER A 121 4.57 7.76 -5.20
CA SER A 121 5.92 7.84 -5.77
C SER A 121 6.04 7.07 -7.08
N MET A 122 5.37 5.93 -7.20
CA MET A 122 5.33 5.16 -8.42
C MET A 122 4.68 5.93 -9.58
N TYR A 123 3.61 6.68 -9.32
CA TYR A 123 2.98 7.53 -10.34
C TYR A 123 3.99 8.55 -10.91
N PHE A 124 4.74 9.23 -10.05
CA PHE A 124 5.76 10.18 -10.49
C PHE A 124 6.98 9.50 -11.11
N LEU A 125 7.37 8.31 -10.64
CA LEU A 125 8.38 7.49 -11.31
C LEU A 125 7.97 7.21 -12.76
N LEU A 126 6.72 6.78 -12.99
CA LEU A 126 6.20 6.52 -14.32
C LEU A 126 6.15 7.80 -15.18
N PHE A 127 5.81 8.94 -14.59
CA PHE A 127 5.87 10.24 -15.27
C PHE A 127 7.30 10.53 -15.76
N PHE A 128 8.30 10.47 -14.91
CA PHE A 128 9.69 10.76 -15.29
C PHE A 128 10.23 9.75 -16.29
N LEU A 129 9.95 8.46 -16.13
CA LEU A 129 10.32 7.43 -17.09
C LEU A 129 9.66 7.68 -18.45
N HIS A 130 8.39 8.06 -18.47
CA HIS A 130 7.70 8.44 -19.69
C HIS A 130 8.40 9.63 -20.38
N GLN A 131 8.82 10.66 -19.63
CA GLN A 131 9.56 11.79 -20.19
C GLN A 131 10.91 11.35 -20.80
N ILE A 132 11.59 10.38 -20.17
CA ILE A 132 12.83 9.82 -20.69
C ILE A 132 12.57 9.08 -22.01
N PHE A 133 11.58 8.17 -22.06
CA PHE A 133 11.26 7.41 -23.28
C PHE A 133 10.64 8.26 -24.39
N SER A 134 10.08 9.41 -24.07
CA SER A 134 9.59 10.41 -25.03
C SER A 134 10.70 11.31 -25.58
N GLU A 135 11.95 11.06 -25.18
CA GLU A 135 13.14 11.84 -25.61
C GLU A 135 13.00 13.35 -25.34
N ASN A 136 12.40 13.71 -24.20
CA ASN A 136 12.23 15.10 -23.79
C ASN A 136 13.61 15.76 -23.57
N LYS A 137 13.74 17.05 -23.87
CA LYS A 137 15.00 17.82 -23.83
C LYS A 137 15.79 17.72 -22.53
N ASN A 138 15.15 17.41 -21.41
CA ASN A 138 15.76 17.37 -20.06
C ASN A 138 15.97 15.94 -19.55
N LEU A 139 16.58 15.05 -20.35
CA LEU A 139 16.74 13.61 -20.02
C LEU A 139 17.38 13.35 -18.66
N TYR A 140 18.46 14.07 -18.31
CA TYR A 140 19.17 13.87 -17.04
C TYR A 140 18.39 14.39 -15.83
N ILE A 141 17.65 15.49 -15.98
CA ILE A 141 16.75 16.00 -14.92
C ILE A 141 15.64 14.99 -14.68
N ASN A 142 15.07 14.42 -15.73
CA ASN A 142 14.05 13.38 -15.61
C ASN A 142 14.64 12.09 -15.01
N ALA A 143 15.88 11.71 -15.34
CA ALA A 143 16.55 10.59 -14.70
C ALA A 143 16.78 10.82 -13.20
N PHE A 144 17.20 12.01 -12.81
CA PHE A 144 17.34 12.38 -11.39
C PHE A 144 15.98 12.35 -10.68
N GLY A 145 14.93 12.93 -11.27
CA GLY A 145 13.56 12.89 -10.73
C GLY A 145 13.06 11.45 -10.56
N ALA A 146 13.26 10.59 -11.57
CA ALA A 146 12.94 9.18 -11.50
C ALA A 146 13.70 8.49 -10.35
N SER A 147 15.00 8.79 -10.18
CA SER A 147 15.83 8.22 -9.13
C SER A 147 15.31 8.60 -7.73
N MET A 148 14.95 9.87 -7.53
CA MET A 148 14.38 10.33 -6.27
C MET A 148 13.07 9.59 -5.95
N MET A 149 12.19 9.43 -6.94
CA MET A 149 10.94 8.69 -6.74
C MET A 149 11.19 7.20 -6.44
N MET A 150 12.20 6.60 -7.09
CA MET A 150 12.57 5.20 -6.81
C MET A 150 13.11 5.02 -5.38
N ILE A 151 13.97 5.92 -4.94
CA ILE A 151 14.49 5.93 -3.57
C ILE A 151 13.34 6.13 -2.57
N CYS A 152 12.42 7.05 -2.83
CA CYS A 152 11.22 7.25 -2.01
C CYS A 152 10.35 5.98 -1.94
N MET A 153 10.14 5.29 -3.06
CA MET A 153 9.40 4.03 -3.07
C MET A 153 10.04 3.00 -2.14
N PHE A 154 11.36 2.82 -2.21
CA PHE A 154 12.08 1.92 -1.31
C PHE A 154 11.99 2.40 0.16
N PHE A 155 12.04 3.70 0.39
CA PHE A 155 11.92 4.32 1.70
C PHE A 155 10.52 4.14 2.32
N PHE A 156 9.48 3.93 1.48
CA PHE A 156 8.14 3.60 1.95
C PHE A 156 7.92 2.10 2.13
N ARG A 157 8.49 1.27 1.24
CA ARG A 157 8.34 -0.20 1.27
C ARG A 157 9.60 -0.88 0.77
N TYR A 158 10.12 -1.86 1.51
CA TYR A 158 11.26 -2.66 1.04
C TYR A 158 10.99 -3.34 -0.30
N SER A 159 9.73 -3.72 -0.59
CA SER A 159 9.34 -4.26 -1.89
C SER A 159 9.57 -3.31 -3.08
N GLY A 160 9.84 -2.02 -2.83
CA GLY A 160 10.30 -1.08 -3.86
C GLY A 160 11.55 -1.57 -4.60
N VAL A 161 12.39 -2.38 -3.97
CA VAL A 161 13.55 -2.99 -4.63
C VAL A 161 13.16 -3.84 -5.83
N TYR A 162 11.98 -4.49 -5.82
CA TYR A 162 11.53 -5.30 -6.95
C TYR A 162 11.18 -4.45 -8.18
N ILE A 163 10.68 -3.24 -7.98
CA ILE A 163 10.49 -2.27 -9.06
C ILE A 163 11.84 -1.82 -9.62
N TYR A 164 12.81 -1.50 -8.76
CA TYR A 164 14.16 -1.16 -9.18
C TYR A 164 14.79 -2.29 -10.00
N LEU A 165 14.77 -3.52 -9.49
CA LEU A 165 15.32 -4.69 -10.16
C LEU A 165 14.62 -5.00 -11.49
N SER A 166 13.32 -4.74 -11.60
CA SER A 166 12.57 -4.90 -12.84
C SER A 166 13.05 -3.94 -13.93
N ILE A 167 13.41 -2.70 -13.56
CA ILE A 167 13.96 -1.72 -14.51
C ILE A 167 15.39 -2.10 -14.90
N VAL A 168 16.21 -2.58 -13.96
CA VAL A 168 17.54 -3.12 -14.26
C VAL A 168 17.41 -4.30 -15.23
N LEU A 169 16.52 -5.25 -14.95
CA LEU A 169 16.25 -6.39 -15.83
C LEU A 169 15.82 -5.95 -17.22
N PHE A 170 14.94 -4.96 -17.32
CA PHE A 170 14.54 -4.39 -18.61
C PHE A 170 15.75 -3.86 -19.39
N VAL A 171 16.64 -3.09 -18.74
CA VAL A 171 17.84 -2.55 -19.39
C VAL A 171 18.79 -3.66 -19.85
N ILE A 172 18.96 -4.73 -19.06
CA ILE A 172 19.78 -5.88 -19.43
C ILE A 172 19.18 -6.61 -20.65
N LEU A 173 17.89 -6.96 -20.60
CA LEU A 173 17.21 -7.71 -21.67
C LEU A 173 17.19 -6.96 -23.00
N PHE A 174 17.13 -5.65 -22.97
CA PHE A 174 17.04 -4.81 -24.16
C PHE A 174 18.33 -4.02 -24.44
N PHE A 175 19.44 -4.36 -23.79
CA PHE A 175 20.71 -3.63 -23.86
C PHE A 175 21.11 -3.26 -25.28
N PHE A 176 21.17 -4.22 -26.23
CA PHE A 176 21.59 -3.98 -27.60
C PHE A 176 20.69 -3.01 -28.36
N LYS A 177 19.39 -2.97 -28.03
CA LYS A 177 18.44 -2.02 -28.63
C LYS A 177 18.49 -0.66 -27.97
N LEU A 178 18.73 -0.63 -26.63
CA LEU A 178 18.72 0.59 -25.85
C LEU A 178 20.01 1.40 -25.98
N LYS A 179 21.16 0.73 -26.08
CA LYS A 179 22.47 1.41 -26.19
C LYS A 179 22.56 2.42 -27.34
N GLU A 180 21.78 2.21 -28.41
CA GLU A 180 21.71 3.09 -29.57
C GLU A 180 20.76 4.27 -29.39
N LYS A 181 19.97 4.28 -28.28
CA LYS A 181 19.02 5.33 -28.01
C LYS A 181 19.62 6.48 -27.19
N THR A 182 19.21 7.69 -27.52
CA THR A 182 19.68 8.93 -26.87
C THR A 182 19.45 8.90 -25.36
N TYR A 183 18.35 8.27 -24.90
CA TYR A 183 17.98 8.16 -23.49
C TYR A 183 18.71 7.05 -22.71
N PHE A 184 19.55 6.23 -23.36
CA PHE A 184 20.23 5.13 -22.67
C PHE A 184 21.10 5.60 -21.49
N LYS A 185 21.89 6.66 -21.70
CA LYS A 185 22.75 7.23 -20.65
C LYS A 185 21.92 7.74 -19.46
N ALA A 186 20.72 8.28 -19.70
CA ALA A 186 19.81 8.73 -18.66
C ALA A 186 19.25 7.54 -17.86
N LEU A 187 18.95 6.40 -18.50
CA LEU A 187 18.56 5.18 -17.81
C LEU A 187 19.68 4.60 -16.94
N ILE A 188 20.92 4.60 -17.43
CA ILE A 188 22.08 4.18 -16.62
C ILE A 188 22.27 5.11 -15.44
N LEU A 189 22.19 6.43 -15.62
CA LEU A 189 22.26 7.40 -14.52
C LEU A 189 21.18 7.14 -13.48
N PHE A 190 19.93 6.89 -13.91
CA PHE A 190 18.84 6.50 -13.04
C PHE A 190 19.19 5.26 -12.21
N ILE A 191 19.69 4.18 -12.86
CA ILE A 191 20.04 2.94 -12.15
C ILE A 191 21.14 3.19 -11.12
N VAL A 192 22.18 3.93 -11.46
CA VAL A 192 23.30 4.20 -10.56
C VAL A 192 22.83 5.02 -9.35
N ILE A 193 22.14 6.14 -9.57
CA ILE A 193 21.68 7.00 -8.47
C ILE A 193 20.69 6.25 -7.56
N SER A 194 19.73 5.53 -8.15
CA SER A 194 18.76 4.74 -7.37
C SER A 194 19.43 3.64 -6.57
N GLY A 195 20.38 2.91 -7.20
CA GLY A 195 21.14 1.85 -6.52
C GLY A 195 21.97 2.37 -5.35
N LEU A 196 22.67 3.50 -5.54
CA LEU A 196 23.42 4.16 -4.48
C LEU A 196 22.49 4.62 -3.35
N GLY A 197 21.35 5.22 -3.67
CA GLY A 197 20.39 5.67 -2.65
C GLY A 197 19.79 4.51 -1.84
N ILE A 198 19.38 3.42 -2.50
CA ILE A 198 18.90 2.19 -1.85
C ILE A 198 20.01 1.57 -0.99
N GLY A 199 21.22 1.42 -1.55
CA GLY A 199 22.37 0.88 -0.84
C GLY A 199 22.75 1.70 0.40
N SER A 200 22.76 3.04 0.29
CA SER A 200 23.01 3.93 1.42
C SER A 200 21.97 3.75 2.53
N TYR A 201 20.69 3.66 2.18
CA TYR A 201 19.63 3.42 3.16
C TYR A 201 19.76 2.06 3.86
N LEU A 202 20.07 1.02 3.12
CA LEU A 202 20.33 -0.31 3.69
C LEU A 202 21.55 -0.28 4.64
N SER A 203 22.61 0.39 4.25
CA SER A 203 23.81 0.57 5.10
C SER A 203 23.49 1.33 6.38
N LEU A 204 22.72 2.42 6.30
CA LEU A 204 22.26 3.16 7.49
C LEU A 204 21.42 2.27 8.42
N ASN A 205 20.51 1.46 7.86
CA ASN A 205 19.75 0.50 8.65
C ASN A 205 20.68 -0.49 9.37
N TYR A 206 21.66 -1.03 8.66
CA TYR A 206 22.59 -1.99 9.25
C TYR A 206 23.41 -1.37 10.40
N PHE A 207 23.92 -0.16 10.21
CA PHE A 207 24.68 0.53 11.27
C PHE A 207 23.83 0.88 12.48
N HIS A 208 22.54 1.21 12.28
CA HIS A 208 21.67 1.63 13.37
C HIS A 208 20.94 0.49 14.07
N PHE A 209 20.52 -0.53 13.32
CA PHE A 209 19.67 -1.62 13.81
C PHE A 209 20.35 -3.02 13.80
N GLY A 210 21.57 -3.12 13.24
CA GLY A 210 22.27 -4.40 13.08
C GLY A 210 21.68 -5.30 11.97
N SER A 211 20.73 -4.80 11.17
CA SER A 211 20.11 -5.54 10.07
C SER A 211 19.78 -4.61 8.91
N PHE A 212 19.91 -5.09 7.67
CA PHE A 212 19.61 -4.31 6.47
C PHE A 212 18.11 -3.99 6.36
N THR A 213 17.28 -4.96 6.70
CA THR A 213 15.81 -4.84 6.73
C THR A 213 15.27 -5.48 7.99
N GLY A 214 14.13 -5.02 8.48
CA GLY A 214 13.45 -5.62 9.65
C GLY A 214 12.61 -6.85 9.33
N GLU A 215 12.75 -7.44 8.14
CA GLU A 215 11.90 -8.55 7.70
C GLU A 215 12.05 -9.80 8.58
N GLY A 216 13.23 -10.06 9.12
CA GLY A 216 13.47 -11.14 10.09
C GLY A 216 12.64 -11.00 11.39
N LEU A 217 12.15 -9.79 11.69
CA LEU A 217 11.29 -9.54 12.86
C LEU A 217 9.84 -9.94 12.62
N ARG A 218 9.41 -10.18 11.38
CA ARG A 218 8.04 -10.59 11.03
C ARG A 218 7.73 -12.05 11.36
N GLY A 219 8.73 -12.86 11.63
CA GLY A 219 8.59 -14.29 11.88
C GLY A 219 8.92 -15.14 10.66
N LYS A 220 8.91 -16.45 10.87
CA LYS A 220 9.17 -17.42 9.81
C LYS A 220 8.02 -17.47 8.81
N ALA A 221 8.33 -17.81 7.57
CA ALA A 221 7.31 -18.14 6.58
C ALA A 221 6.34 -19.18 7.17
N GLY A 222 5.04 -18.97 6.94
CA GLY A 222 4.02 -19.91 7.39
C GLY A 222 4.12 -21.24 6.63
N ASP A 223 3.48 -22.27 7.15
CA ASP A 223 3.37 -23.56 6.44
C ASP A 223 2.67 -23.34 5.10
N HIS A 224 3.38 -23.64 4.02
CA HIS A 224 2.87 -23.46 2.66
C HIS A 224 1.96 -24.63 2.29
N SER A 225 0.68 -24.51 2.59
CA SER A 225 -0.29 -25.47 2.08
C SER A 225 -0.48 -25.29 0.56
N PHE A 226 -0.76 -26.41 -0.13
CA PHE A 226 -1.09 -26.36 -1.57
C PHE A 226 -2.23 -25.40 -1.89
N LEU A 227 -3.22 -25.31 -0.99
CA LEU A 227 -4.33 -24.37 -1.11
C LEU A 227 -3.86 -22.91 -1.04
N GLN A 228 -2.91 -22.60 -0.17
CA GLN A 228 -2.33 -21.24 -0.08
C GLN A 228 -1.56 -20.86 -1.35
N LEU A 229 -0.83 -21.82 -1.93
CA LEU A 229 -0.16 -21.59 -3.21
C LEU A 229 -1.16 -21.25 -4.33
N ILE A 230 -2.26 -22.03 -4.46
CA ILE A 230 -3.31 -21.78 -5.44
C ILE A 230 -3.93 -20.39 -5.22
N ARG A 231 -4.22 -20.01 -3.98
CA ARG A 231 -4.76 -18.68 -3.67
C ARG A 231 -3.80 -17.55 -4.05
N ASN A 232 -2.52 -17.73 -3.77
CA ASN A 232 -1.51 -16.76 -4.15
C ASN A 232 -1.40 -16.65 -5.69
N LEU A 233 -1.51 -17.73 -6.42
CA LEU A 233 -1.56 -17.71 -7.89
C LEU A 233 -2.81 -16.99 -8.40
N PHE A 234 -3.98 -17.22 -7.80
CA PHE A 234 -5.19 -16.45 -8.14
C PHE A 234 -5.02 -14.97 -7.84
N GLY A 235 -4.44 -14.60 -6.69
CA GLY A 235 -4.13 -13.22 -6.35
C GLY A 235 -3.15 -12.58 -7.34
N LEU A 236 -2.12 -13.30 -7.78
CA LEU A 236 -1.17 -12.85 -8.79
C LEU A 236 -1.86 -12.58 -10.12
N VAL A 237 -2.69 -13.50 -10.61
CA VAL A 237 -3.45 -13.33 -11.85
C VAL A 237 -4.46 -12.20 -11.72
N ASN A 238 -5.10 -12.03 -10.58
CA ASN A 238 -6.05 -10.94 -10.31
C ASN A 238 -5.42 -9.53 -10.36
N ALA A 239 -4.10 -9.43 -10.46
CA ALA A 239 -3.43 -8.15 -10.75
C ALA A 239 -3.83 -7.56 -12.10
N VAL A 240 -4.35 -8.35 -13.05
CA VAL A 240 -4.83 -7.84 -14.34
C VAL A 240 -6.20 -7.18 -14.24
N ASP A 241 -7.02 -7.56 -13.25
CA ASP A 241 -8.37 -7.02 -13.08
C ASP A 241 -8.33 -5.69 -12.29
N PRO A 242 -8.75 -4.58 -12.88
CA PRO A 242 -8.81 -3.30 -12.17
C PRO A 242 -10.07 -3.12 -11.32
N PHE A 243 -11.03 -4.05 -11.36
CA PHE A 243 -12.37 -3.84 -10.80
C PHE A 243 -12.75 -4.84 -9.71
N ILE A 244 -12.58 -6.13 -9.96
CA ILE A 244 -13.04 -7.19 -9.06
C ILE A 244 -11.88 -7.68 -8.20
N ALA A 245 -12.03 -7.60 -6.88
CA ALA A 245 -11.02 -8.06 -5.93
C ALA A 245 -11.27 -9.51 -5.53
N ILE A 246 -10.22 -10.33 -5.54
CA ILE A 246 -10.24 -11.62 -4.85
C ILE A 246 -9.94 -11.36 -3.37
N LYS A 247 -10.82 -11.82 -2.49
CA LYS A 247 -10.57 -11.89 -1.04
C LYS A 247 -10.13 -13.30 -0.68
N PRO A 248 -8.91 -13.49 -0.18
CA PRO A 248 -8.37 -14.82 0.09
C PRO A 248 -8.83 -15.42 1.44
N ILE A 249 -9.99 -15.07 1.97
CA ILE A 249 -10.26 -15.19 3.42
C ILE A 249 -11.00 -16.47 3.83
N SER A 250 -11.53 -17.27 2.90
CA SER A 250 -12.36 -18.43 3.31
C SER A 250 -11.99 -19.71 2.55
N SER A 251 -11.87 -20.79 3.30
CA SER A 251 -11.73 -22.15 2.75
C SER A 251 -13.09 -22.79 2.39
N SER A 252 -14.20 -22.04 2.50
CA SER A 252 -15.51 -22.56 2.12
C SER A 252 -15.59 -22.82 0.62
N PHE A 253 -16.34 -23.84 0.23
CA PHE A 253 -16.56 -24.17 -1.18
C PHE A 253 -17.06 -22.98 -2.01
N GLY A 254 -17.99 -22.21 -1.47
CA GLY A 254 -18.53 -21.01 -2.15
C GLY A 254 -17.46 -19.94 -2.40
N SER A 255 -16.51 -19.76 -1.46
CA SER A 255 -15.41 -18.83 -1.64
C SER A 255 -14.43 -19.28 -2.72
N ILE A 256 -14.10 -20.57 -2.74
CA ILE A 256 -13.20 -21.14 -3.76
C ILE A 256 -13.85 -21.08 -5.14
N ALA A 257 -15.16 -21.42 -5.25
CA ALA A 257 -15.90 -21.32 -6.50
C ALA A 257 -15.93 -19.87 -7.02
N PHE A 258 -16.16 -18.88 -6.13
CA PHE A 258 -16.12 -17.47 -6.50
C PHE A 258 -14.72 -17.05 -7.01
N GLN A 259 -13.66 -17.46 -6.31
CA GLN A 259 -12.28 -17.16 -6.73
C GLN A 259 -11.98 -17.76 -8.11
N PHE A 260 -12.47 -18.97 -8.39
CA PHE A 260 -12.30 -19.61 -9.69
C PHE A 260 -13.04 -18.85 -10.79
N VAL A 261 -14.29 -18.39 -10.54
CA VAL A 261 -15.03 -17.57 -11.50
C VAL A 261 -14.29 -16.26 -11.79
N VAL A 262 -13.79 -15.59 -10.75
CA VAL A 262 -13.00 -14.36 -10.94
C VAL A 262 -11.72 -14.66 -11.73
N PHE A 263 -11.03 -15.75 -11.45
CA PHE A 263 -9.84 -16.17 -12.21
C PHE A 263 -10.14 -16.34 -13.72
N VAL A 264 -11.28 -16.95 -14.06
CA VAL A 264 -11.71 -17.07 -15.47
C VAL A 264 -11.94 -15.69 -16.08
N ILE A 265 -12.60 -14.79 -15.36
CA ILE A 265 -12.80 -13.38 -15.80
C ILE A 265 -11.44 -12.71 -16.02
N ASP A 266 -10.49 -12.87 -15.09
CA ASP A 266 -9.15 -12.32 -15.18
C ASP A 266 -8.41 -12.77 -16.44
N LEU A 267 -8.56 -14.04 -16.85
CA LEU A 267 -7.97 -14.55 -18.09
C LEU A 267 -8.57 -13.87 -19.33
N PHE A 268 -9.88 -13.58 -19.34
CA PHE A 268 -10.50 -12.82 -20.43
C PHE A 268 -10.00 -11.38 -20.45
N ILE A 269 -9.90 -10.72 -19.29
CA ILE A 269 -9.36 -9.37 -19.17
C ILE A 269 -7.89 -9.35 -19.66
N PHE A 270 -7.08 -10.32 -19.24
CA PHE A 270 -5.70 -10.43 -19.68
C PHE A 270 -5.58 -10.57 -21.20
N ARG A 271 -6.38 -11.48 -21.80
CA ARG A 271 -6.42 -11.64 -23.26
C ARG A 271 -6.81 -10.34 -23.95
N TYR A 272 -7.78 -9.62 -23.41
CA TYR A 272 -8.21 -8.32 -23.93
C TYR A 272 -7.09 -7.27 -23.85
N MET A 273 -6.41 -7.16 -22.71
CA MET A 273 -5.26 -6.26 -22.55
C MET A 273 -4.13 -6.61 -23.53
N LEU A 274 -3.85 -7.90 -23.75
CA LEU A 274 -2.82 -8.35 -24.72
C LEU A 274 -3.10 -7.89 -26.13
N GLN A 275 -4.37 -7.78 -26.56
CA GLN A 275 -4.72 -7.27 -27.89
C GLN A 275 -4.27 -5.81 -28.07
N TYR A 276 -4.45 -4.98 -27.02
CA TYR A 276 -3.98 -3.59 -27.05
C TYR A 276 -2.46 -3.51 -26.91
N TYR A 277 -1.85 -4.34 -26.07
CA TYR A 277 -0.40 -4.40 -25.94
C TYR A 277 0.30 -4.75 -27.27
N LYS A 278 -0.27 -5.65 -28.07
CA LYS A 278 0.25 -5.95 -29.42
C LYS A 278 0.30 -4.69 -30.30
N LYS A 279 -0.69 -3.81 -30.19
CA LYS A 279 -0.75 -2.52 -30.90
C LYS A 279 0.29 -1.50 -30.39
N ALA A 280 0.85 -1.72 -29.18
CA ALA A 280 1.90 -0.84 -28.66
C ALA A 280 3.15 -0.81 -29.54
N LYS A 281 3.42 -1.88 -30.32
CA LYS A 281 4.54 -1.96 -31.27
C LYS A 281 4.55 -0.82 -32.31
N GLU A 282 3.38 -0.29 -32.63
CA GLU A 282 3.17 0.81 -33.58
C GLU A 282 3.36 2.19 -32.92
N THR A 283 3.68 2.23 -31.63
CA THR A 283 3.83 3.48 -30.89
C THR A 283 5.30 3.82 -30.65
N SER A 284 5.63 5.11 -30.62
CA SER A 284 6.96 5.60 -30.22
C SER A 284 7.30 5.23 -28.76
N LEU A 285 6.29 4.96 -27.92
CA LEU A 285 6.43 4.60 -26.50
C LEU A 285 6.42 3.08 -26.25
N PHE A 286 6.70 2.26 -27.27
CA PHE A 286 6.69 0.81 -27.12
C PHE A 286 7.58 0.32 -25.97
N SER A 287 8.80 0.86 -25.87
CA SER A 287 9.73 0.53 -24.77
C SER A 287 9.16 0.85 -23.39
N PHE A 288 8.42 1.96 -23.25
CA PHE A 288 7.75 2.31 -22.00
C PHE A 288 6.68 1.30 -21.64
N HIS A 289 5.85 0.87 -22.60
CA HIS A 289 4.82 -0.15 -22.33
C HIS A 289 5.43 -1.51 -21.98
N ILE A 290 6.51 -1.93 -22.65
CA ILE A 290 7.24 -3.15 -22.27
C ILE A 290 7.74 -3.05 -20.84
N LEU A 291 8.35 -1.92 -20.46
CA LEU A 291 8.83 -1.70 -19.10
C LEU A 291 7.72 -1.87 -18.08
N LEU A 292 6.54 -1.26 -18.31
CA LEU A 292 5.39 -1.40 -17.40
C LEU A 292 4.96 -2.86 -17.20
N TRP A 293 4.96 -3.65 -18.27
CA TRP A 293 4.61 -5.07 -18.20
C TRP A 293 5.68 -5.90 -17.48
N ILE A 294 6.97 -5.60 -17.71
CA ILE A 294 8.07 -6.24 -16.97
C ILE A 294 7.98 -5.88 -15.48
N MET A 295 7.74 -4.61 -15.15
CA MET A 295 7.57 -4.17 -13.76
C MET A 295 6.43 -4.94 -13.09
N ALA A 296 5.29 -5.05 -13.76
CA ALA A 296 4.12 -5.75 -13.20
C ALA A 296 4.40 -7.24 -12.96
N GLY A 297 4.95 -7.93 -13.95
CA GLY A 297 5.25 -9.36 -13.86
C GLY A 297 6.34 -9.67 -12.83
N PHE A 298 7.45 -8.94 -12.92
CA PHE A 298 8.59 -9.16 -12.02
C PHE A 298 8.23 -8.86 -10.56
N TYR A 299 7.51 -7.76 -10.29
CA TYR A 299 7.09 -7.41 -8.95
C TYR A 299 6.20 -8.49 -8.33
N GLY A 300 5.20 -8.99 -9.07
CA GLY A 300 4.31 -10.03 -8.60
C GLY A 300 5.03 -11.36 -8.34
N ILE A 301 5.91 -11.78 -9.25
CA ILE A 301 6.72 -13.00 -9.09
C ILE A 301 7.67 -12.85 -7.91
N ALA A 302 8.35 -11.72 -7.76
CA ALA A 302 9.27 -11.47 -6.66
C ALA A 302 8.56 -11.50 -5.30
N LEU A 303 7.35 -10.96 -5.20
CA LEU A 303 6.53 -11.08 -3.98
C LEU A 303 6.13 -12.53 -3.69
N LEU A 304 5.72 -13.30 -4.71
CA LEU A 304 5.39 -14.70 -4.57
C LEU A 304 6.58 -15.51 -4.04
N VAL A 305 7.75 -15.31 -4.63
CA VAL A 305 8.99 -15.96 -4.21
C VAL A 305 9.39 -15.53 -2.79
N SER A 306 9.29 -14.25 -2.47
CA SER A 306 9.60 -13.73 -1.13
C SER A 306 8.71 -14.35 -0.05
N GLY A 307 7.46 -14.68 -0.37
CA GLY A 307 6.55 -15.39 0.53
C GLY A 307 7.05 -16.75 0.99
N TRP A 308 7.97 -17.36 0.26
CA TRP A 308 8.58 -18.64 0.67
C TRP A 308 9.67 -18.49 1.75
N PHE A 309 10.23 -17.31 1.88
CA PHE A 309 11.34 -17.06 2.82
C PHE A 309 10.91 -16.28 4.06
N GLN A 310 9.81 -15.54 3.97
CA GLN A 310 9.35 -14.67 5.04
C GLN A 310 7.82 -14.68 5.14
N GLN A 311 7.30 -14.31 6.30
CA GLN A 311 5.87 -14.18 6.50
C GLN A 311 5.33 -12.98 5.70
N ILE A 312 4.66 -13.27 4.58
CA ILE A 312 3.94 -12.30 3.76
C ILE A 312 2.45 -12.68 3.78
N GLU A 313 1.59 -11.68 3.80
CA GLU A 313 0.14 -11.87 3.62
C GLU A 313 -0.15 -12.53 2.25
N GLU A 314 -1.33 -13.17 2.14
CA GLU A 314 -1.79 -13.70 0.85
C GLU A 314 -1.85 -12.59 -0.21
N MET A 315 -1.58 -12.94 -1.47
CA MET A 315 -1.56 -12.03 -2.62
C MET A 315 -2.92 -11.40 -2.81
N GLY A 316 -3.09 -10.20 -2.27
CA GLY A 316 -4.33 -9.42 -2.36
C GLY A 316 -4.14 -8.09 -3.11
N VAL A 317 -5.22 -7.32 -3.19
CA VAL A 317 -5.25 -6.03 -3.91
C VAL A 317 -4.11 -5.09 -3.50
N ARG A 318 -3.82 -5.00 -2.18
CA ARG A 318 -2.78 -4.11 -1.66
C ARG A 318 -1.39 -4.53 -2.10
N LEU A 319 -1.05 -5.81 -1.93
CA LEU A 319 0.27 -6.33 -2.30
C LEU A 319 0.49 -6.23 -3.81
N MET A 320 -0.55 -6.50 -4.61
CA MET A 320 -0.48 -6.46 -6.07
C MET A 320 -0.74 -5.07 -6.67
N ALA A 321 -0.84 -4.03 -5.83
CA ALA A 321 -1.18 -2.67 -6.27
C ALA A 321 -0.25 -2.14 -7.37
N ALA A 322 1.07 -2.34 -7.23
CA ALA A 322 2.03 -1.90 -8.23
C ALA A 322 1.85 -2.63 -9.58
N SER A 323 1.67 -3.96 -9.54
CA SER A 323 1.44 -4.75 -10.75
C SER A 323 0.16 -4.33 -11.46
N ASN A 324 -0.94 -4.21 -10.71
CA ASN A 324 -2.22 -3.77 -11.25
C ASN A 324 -2.14 -2.37 -11.85
N PHE A 325 -1.50 -1.43 -11.14
CA PHE A 325 -1.33 -0.07 -11.66
C PHE A 325 -0.55 -0.05 -12.97
N CYS A 326 0.57 -0.74 -13.07
CA CYS A 326 1.35 -0.82 -14.31
C CYS A 326 0.54 -1.38 -15.49
N LEU A 327 -0.15 -2.51 -15.28
CA LEU A 327 -0.91 -3.16 -16.34
C LEU A 327 -2.11 -2.31 -16.78
N PHE A 328 -2.88 -1.83 -15.81
CA PHE A 328 -4.10 -1.08 -16.11
C PHE A 328 -3.78 0.30 -16.72
N PHE A 329 -2.77 0.99 -16.20
CA PHE A 329 -2.35 2.28 -16.76
C PHE A 329 -1.82 2.14 -18.18
N SER A 330 -0.97 1.13 -18.45
CA SER A 330 -0.52 0.80 -19.80
C SER A 330 -1.71 0.52 -20.73
N PHE A 331 -2.65 -0.30 -20.28
CA PHE A 331 -3.86 -0.61 -21.05
C PHE A 331 -4.69 0.63 -21.34
N LEU A 332 -4.96 1.48 -20.36
CA LEU A 332 -5.77 2.69 -20.52
C LEU A 332 -5.15 3.64 -21.56
N ILE A 333 -3.82 3.84 -21.53
CA ILE A 333 -3.11 4.67 -22.51
C ILE A 333 -3.29 4.11 -23.91
N LEU A 334 -3.07 2.79 -24.09
CA LEU A 334 -3.19 2.13 -25.38
C LEU A 334 -4.65 2.10 -25.86
N TYR A 335 -5.59 1.88 -24.95
CA TYR A 335 -7.03 1.91 -25.26
C TYR A 335 -7.44 3.29 -25.79
N SER A 336 -7.08 4.35 -25.07
CA SER A 336 -7.41 5.73 -25.46
C SER A 336 -6.78 6.15 -26.77
N LYS A 337 -5.58 5.65 -27.08
CA LYS A 337 -4.92 5.92 -28.36
C LYS A 337 -5.59 5.22 -29.53
N ASN A 338 -6.08 4.00 -29.33
CA ASN A 338 -6.62 3.16 -30.39
C ASN A 338 -8.13 3.26 -30.59
N ASN A 339 -8.86 3.91 -29.66
CA ASN A 339 -10.29 4.05 -29.75
C ASN A 339 -10.72 5.52 -29.74
N SER A 340 -11.54 5.91 -30.71
CA SER A 340 -12.11 7.26 -30.79
C SER A 340 -13.15 7.55 -29.69
N SER A 341 -13.76 6.50 -29.14
CA SER A 341 -14.79 6.60 -28.09
C SER A 341 -14.34 5.95 -26.79
N ASP A 342 -14.41 6.71 -25.71
CA ASP A 342 -14.17 6.28 -24.35
C ASP A 342 -15.44 5.78 -23.61
N LYS A 343 -16.59 5.72 -24.28
CA LYS A 343 -17.90 5.47 -23.66
C LYS A 343 -17.94 4.14 -22.89
N MET A 344 -17.36 3.08 -23.46
CA MET A 344 -17.37 1.76 -22.84
C MET A 344 -16.57 1.74 -21.54
N ILE A 345 -15.29 2.11 -21.58
CA ILE A 345 -14.41 2.09 -20.41
C ILE A 345 -14.91 3.07 -19.33
N TRP A 346 -15.45 4.22 -19.73
CA TRP A 346 -16.08 5.16 -18.82
C TRP A 346 -17.26 4.53 -18.06
N ARG A 347 -18.20 3.87 -18.77
CA ARG A 347 -19.37 3.25 -18.15
C ARG A 347 -18.96 2.13 -17.19
N ILE A 348 -18.01 1.29 -17.59
CA ILE A 348 -17.49 0.20 -16.78
C ILE A 348 -16.82 0.77 -15.51
N SER A 349 -15.94 1.74 -15.63
CA SER A 349 -15.25 2.34 -14.49
C SER A 349 -16.21 3.02 -13.53
N CYS A 350 -17.21 3.78 -14.02
CA CYS A 350 -18.22 4.40 -13.16
C CYS A 350 -19.09 3.36 -12.45
N PHE A 351 -19.52 2.29 -13.15
CA PHE A 351 -20.30 1.22 -12.56
C PHE A 351 -19.55 0.54 -11.42
N PHE A 352 -18.30 0.13 -11.68
CA PHE A 352 -17.50 -0.52 -10.65
C PHE A 352 -17.09 0.42 -9.51
N PHE A 353 -16.86 1.71 -9.77
CA PHE A 353 -16.62 2.68 -8.72
C PHE A 353 -17.83 2.79 -7.78
N VAL A 354 -19.03 2.92 -8.32
CA VAL A 354 -20.27 2.91 -7.51
C VAL A 354 -20.42 1.60 -6.75
N PHE A 355 -20.15 0.46 -7.41
CA PHE A 355 -20.18 -0.85 -6.77
C PHE A 355 -19.19 -0.95 -5.59
N LEU A 356 -17.95 -0.47 -5.74
CA LEU A 356 -16.94 -0.47 -4.68
C LEU A 356 -17.38 0.39 -3.49
N VAL A 357 -17.97 1.56 -3.76
CA VAL A 357 -18.51 2.44 -2.71
C VAL A 357 -19.62 1.75 -1.95
N LEU A 358 -20.62 1.20 -2.64
CA LEU A 358 -21.75 0.48 -2.03
C LEU A 358 -21.27 -0.76 -1.26
N TYR A 359 -20.31 -1.49 -1.81
CA TYR A 359 -19.71 -2.65 -1.15
C TYR A 359 -18.96 -2.25 0.13
N GLY A 360 -18.26 -1.11 0.13
CA GLY A 360 -17.60 -0.56 1.32
C GLY A 360 -18.58 -0.19 2.45
N LEU A 361 -19.83 0.15 2.10
CA LEU A 361 -20.89 0.46 3.06
C LEU A 361 -21.58 -0.78 3.67
N LYS A 362 -21.28 -1.98 3.17
CA LYS A 362 -21.91 -3.23 3.62
C LYS A 362 -21.70 -3.52 5.11
N ASP A 363 -20.53 -3.18 5.63
CA ASP A 363 -20.20 -3.29 7.05
C ASP A 363 -19.85 -1.89 7.57
N PRO A 364 -20.83 -1.02 7.86
CA PRO A 364 -20.57 0.31 8.36
C PRO A 364 -19.94 0.21 9.75
N GLY A 365 -18.63 0.39 9.79
CA GLY A 365 -17.91 0.51 11.05
C GLY A 365 -17.99 1.96 11.51
N TYR A 366 -18.74 2.22 12.52
CA TYR A 366 -18.82 3.54 13.18
C TYR A 366 -17.52 3.84 13.93
N TYR A 367 -16.45 4.09 13.15
CA TYR A 367 -15.12 4.31 13.72
C TYR A 367 -15.13 5.40 14.79
N LEU A 368 -15.72 6.56 14.51
CA LEU A 368 -15.77 7.68 15.44
C LEU A 368 -16.64 7.36 16.67
N GLU A 369 -17.74 6.66 16.48
CA GLU A 369 -18.60 6.24 17.59
C GLU A 369 -17.87 5.26 18.51
N ASN A 370 -17.19 4.27 17.94
CA ASN A 370 -16.40 3.30 18.69
C ASN A 370 -15.22 3.98 19.40
N LYS A 371 -14.54 4.93 18.76
CA LYS A 371 -13.50 5.76 19.36
C LYS A 371 -14.05 6.48 20.59
N ASN A 372 -15.17 7.19 20.46
CA ASN A 372 -15.80 7.94 21.55
C ASN A 372 -16.25 7.04 22.71
N LYS A 373 -16.78 5.86 22.41
CA LYS A 373 -17.16 4.86 23.43
C LYS A 373 -15.94 4.42 24.26
N ILE A 374 -14.82 4.14 23.60
CA ILE A 374 -13.58 3.74 24.28
C ILE A 374 -12.99 4.90 25.07
N GLU A 375 -12.93 6.11 24.52
CA GLU A 375 -12.45 7.30 25.22
C GLU A 375 -13.24 7.56 26.50
N SER A 376 -14.58 7.47 26.42
CA SER A 376 -15.45 7.61 27.58
C SER A 376 -15.17 6.58 28.66
N GLN A 377 -14.97 5.31 28.29
CA GLN A 377 -14.66 4.24 29.23
C GLN A 377 -13.26 4.43 29.83
N MET A 378 -12.27 4.83 29.06
CA MET A 378 -10.89 5.04 29.50
C MET A 378 -10.74 6.26 30.41
N SER A 379 -11.57 7.29 30.26
CA SER A 379 -11.51 8.49 31.09
C SER A 379 -11.65 8.17 32.59
N LYS A 380 -12.40 7.14 32.92
CA LYS A 380 -12.60 6.65 34.28
C LYS A 380 -11.39 5.96 34.91
N PHE A 381 -10.39 5.65 34.10
CA PHE A 381 -9.25 4.80 34.48
C PHE A 381 -7.89 5.44 34.17
N LYS A 382 -7.81 6.78 34.17
CA LYS A 382 -6.61 7.55 33.79
C LYS A 382 -5.34 7.08 34.49
N ASP A 383 -5.44 6.64 35.74
CA ASP A 383 -4.30 6.25 36.58
C ASP A 383 -4.10 4.74 36.69
N LYS A 384 -4.90 3.93 35.98
CA LYS A 384 -4.81 2.48 36.06
C LYS A 384 -3.86 1.93 34.98
N THR A 385 -3.20 0.82 35.32
CA THR A 385 -2.48 0.01 34.36
C THR A 385 -3.46 -0.91 33.65
N TYR A 386 -3.40 -0.94 32.31
CA TYR A 386 -4.25 -1.80 31.50
C TYR A 386 -3.54 -3.14 31.29
N LEU A 387 -4.21 -4.22 31.66
CA LEU A 387 -3.72 -5.55 31.40
C LEU A 387 -4.44 -6.17 30.21
N TYR A 388 -3.67 -6.81 29.41
CA TYR A 388 -4.08 -7.43 28.18
C TYR A 388 -3.86 -8.94 28.22
N ASN A 389 -4.95 -9.68 28.07
CA ASN A 389 -4.92 -11.14 27.97
C ASN A 389 -5.42 -11.57 26.59
N ASP A 390 -4.64 -12.40 25.90
CA ASP A 390 -4.86 -12.79 24.50
C ASP A 390 -5.93 -13.90 24.33
N GLU A 391 -6.46 -14.45 25.42
CA GLU A 391 -7.29 -15.66 25.37
C GLU A 391 -8.65 -15.49 24.66
N LYS A 392 -9.16 -14.28 24.48
CA LYS A 392 -10.51 -14.07 23.95
C LYS A 392 -10.65 -13.22 22.69
N ASN A 393 -9.63 -12.98 21.90
CA ASN A 393 -9.68 -12.18 20.66
C ASN A 393 -10.32 -10.76 20.78
N SER A 394 -10.90 -10.40 21.92
CA SER A 394 -11.51 -9.08 22.19
C SER A 394 -10.52 -7.93 22.11
N ILE A 395 -9.26 -8.25 22.23
CA ILE A 395 -8.17 -7.32 22.24
C ILE A 395 -7.91 -6.68 20.89
N THR A 396 -8.14 -7.40 19.79
CA THR A 396 -7.85 -6.88 18.45
C THR A 396 -8.62 -5.57 18.25
N ALA A 397 -9.91 -5.55 18.59
CA ALA A 397 -10.72 -4.34 18.49
C ALA A 397 -10.21 -3.24 19.44
N THR A 398 -9.90 -3.59 20.68
CA THR A 398 -9.39 -2.64 21.67
C THR A 398 -8.05 -2.03 21.24
N ILE A 399 -7.12 -2.81 20.73
CA ILE A 399 -5.83 -2.32 20.22
C ILE A 399 -6.03 -1.33 19.06
N TYR A 400 -6.97 -1.56 18.16
CA TYR A 400 -7.21 -0.66 17.03
C TYR A 400 -7.67 0.73 17.46
N TYR A 401 -8.35 0.86 18.60
CA TYR A 401 -8.87 2.15 19.06
C TYR A 401 -7.98 2.83 20.12
N PHE A 402 -7.32 2.07 20.96
CA PHE A 402 -6.44 2.58 22.01
C PHE A 402 -5.32 3.51 21.52
N PRO A 403 -4.55 3.16 20.49
CA PRO A 403 -3.46 4.00 20.02
C PRO A 403 -3.93 5.27 19.36
N ILE A 404 -5.17 5.31 18.91
CA ILE A 404 -5.76 6.44 18.21
C ILE A 404 -6.22 7.50 19.20
N ILE A 405 -6.62 7.07 20.40
CA ILE A 405 -7.12 7.91 21.47
C ILE A 405 -6.00 8.68 22.16
N ASN A 406 -4.82 8.09 22.30
CA ASN A 406 -3.76 8.67 23.12
C ASN A 406 -2.73 9.41 22.27
N LYS A 407 -2.74 10.76 22.32
CA LYS A 407 -1.78 11.64 21.62
C LYS A 407 -0.33 11.44 22.08
N SER A 408 -0.13 10.92 23.27
CA SER A 408 1.21 10.81 23.91
C SER A 408 1.73 9.39 23.98
N PHE A 409 1.16 8.43 23.25
CA PHE A 409 1.69 7.08 23.28
C PHE A 409 3.11 7.05 22.69
N LYS A 410 3.99 6.33 23.37
CA LYS A 410 5.35 6.10 22.93
C LYS A 410 5.49 4.67 22.45
N TYR A 411 6.15 4.50 21.31
CA TYR A 411 6.49 3.19 20.82
C TYR A 411 7.61 2.60 21.68
N ASN A 412 7.32 1.58 22.45
CA ASN A 412 8.31 0.90 23.28
C ASN A 412 8.56 -0.52 22.76
N HIS A 413 9.42 -0.65 21.77
CA HIS A 413 9.78 -1.95 21.15
C HIS A 413 10.89 -2.68 21.91
N THR A 414 11.18 -2.27 23.10
CA THR A 414 12.47 -2.53 23.71
C THR A 414 12.80 -3.98 24.00
N ASN A 415 11.93 -4.95 23.88
CA ASN A 415 12.32 -6.25 24.42
C ASN A 415 11.72 -7.48 23.81
N ASN A 416 11.15 -7.43 22.61
CA ASN A 416 10.44 -8.60 22.15
C ASN A 416 11.07 -9.33 20.98
N GLN A 417 12.36 -9.54 21.04
CA GLN A 417 12.98 -10.63 20.26
C GLN A 417 12.43 -12.02 20.64
N LYS A 418 11.64 -12.14 21.70
CA LYS A 418 11.05 -13.40 22.19
C LYS A 418 9.52 -13.42 22.25
N GLY A 419 8.84 -12.28 22.07
CA GLY A 419 7.38 -12.18 22.12
C GLY A 419 6.74 -12.18 20.74
N LYS A 420 5.44 -12.44 20.67
CA LYS A 420 4.68 -12.31 19.44
C LYS A 420 4.58 -10.82 19.05
N LEU A 421 4.63 -10.51 17.76
CA LEU A 421 4.56 -9.13 17.24
C LEU A 421 3.40 -8.31 17.83
N LYS A 422 2.24 -8.93 18.01
CA LYS A 422 1.05 -8.28 18.62
C LYS A 422 1.30 -7.81 20.06
N GLU A 423 2.05 -8.55 20.84
CA GLU A 423 2.38 -8.23 22.23
C GLU A 423 3.32 -7.01 22.30
N GLY A 424 4.29 -6.96 21.41
CA GLY A 424 5.18 -5.80 21.27
C GLY A 424 4.41 -4.54 20.86
N ILE A 425 3.49 -4.66 19.91
CA ILE A 425 2.68 -3.54 19.42
C ILE A 425 1.77 -3.01 20.54
N ALA A 426 1.06 -3.86 21.27
CA ALA A 426 0.18 -3.42 22.33
C ALA A 426 0.92 -2.62 23.43
N GLY A 427 2.06 -3.12 23.91
CA GLY A 427 2.86 -2.42 24.92
C GLY A 427 3.53 -1.14 24.42
N THR A 428 3.70 -1.01 23.09
CA THR A 428 4.33 0.15 22.47
C THR A 428 3.35 1.28 22.18
N LEU A 429 2.09 0.97 21.92
CA LEU A 429 1.07 1.94 21.57
C LEU A 429 0.55 2.70 22.79
N ASN A 430 0.54 2.06 23.95
CA ASN A 430 0.21 2.69 25.21
C ASN A 430 1.12 2.10 26.31
N PRO A 431 2.04 2.89 26.89
CA PRO A 431 2.95 2.41 27.92
C PRO A 431 2.27 1.94 29.20
N LYS A 432 0.98 2.26 29.38
CA LYS A 432 0.15 1.75 30.48
C LYS A 432 -0.42 0.37 30.16
N ILE A 433 -0.39 -0.10 28.92
CA ILE A 433 -0.83 -1.44 28.54
C ILE A 433 0.34 -2.42 28.77
N LYS A 434 0.17 -3.30 29.74
CA LYS A 434 1.09 -4.40 30.00
C LYS A 434 0.45 -5.70 29.58
N TRP A 435 1.13 -6.45 28.73
CA TRP A 435 0.70 -7.79 28.43
C TRP A 435 1.07 -8.76 29.56
N ILE A 436 0.13 -9.61 29.93
CA ILE A 436 0.36 -10.70 30.88
C ILE A 436 -0.13 -12.02 30.27
N LYS A 437 0.69 -13.05 30.38
CA LYS A 437 0.34 -14.39 29.93
C LYS A 437 -0.61 -15.09 30.89
N GLU A 438 -0.46 -14.81 32.18
CA GLU A 438 -1.24 -15.35 33.28
C GLU A 438 -1.64 -14.24 34.24
N ASP A 439 -2.78 -14.37 34.90
CA ASP A 439 -3.26 -13.38 35.87
C ASP A 439 -2.44 -13.47 37.17
N THR A 440 -1.26 -12.84 37.15
CA THR A 440 -0.34 -12.79 38.30
C THR A 440 -0.53 -11.56 39.17
N VAL A 441 -1.48 -10.67 38.83
CA VAL A 441 -1.64 -9.42 39.55
C VAL A 441 -2.44 -9.63 40.85
N LYS A 442 -1.79 -9.38 41.98
CA LYS A 442 -2.38 -9.52 43.32
C LYS A 442 -3.46 -8.46 43.61
N ASP A 443 -3.21 -7.20 43.20
CA ASP A 443 -4.15 -6.10 43.40
C ASP A 443 -4.90 -5.74 42.13
N LYS A 444 -6.09 -6.31 41.97
CA LYS A 444 -6.95 -6.09 40.78
C LYS A 444 -7.63 -4.71 40.76
N SER A 445 -7.60 -3.97 41.85
CA SER A 445 -8.29 -2.66 41.97
C SER A 445 -7.64 -1.59 41.08
N LYS A 446 -6.31 -1.72 40.81
CA LYS A 446 -5.53 -0.80 39.98
C LYS A 446 -5.39 -1.26 38.52
N VAL A 447 -6.10 -2.29 38.10
CA VAL A 447 -6.00 -2.92 36.82
C VAL A 447 -7.32 -2.81 36.07
N LEU A 448 -7.25 -2.43 34.81
CA LEU A 448 -8.33 -2.56 33.85
C LEU A 448 -7.97 -3.64 32.83
N TYR A 449 -8.77 -4.67 32.79
CA TYR A 449 -8.64 -5.67 31.74
C TYR A 449 -9.21 -5.12 30.43
N THR A 450 -8.47 -5.18 29.36
CA THR A 450 -8.95 -4.69 28.06
C THR A 450 -10.19 -5.43 27.57
N SER A 451 -10.40 -6.67 28.01
CA SER A 451 -11.64 -7.44 27.79
C SER A 451 -12.90 -6.83 28.45
N GLN A 452 -12.73 -5.91 29.40
CA GLN A 452 -13.84 -5.20 30.05
C GLN A 452 -14.30 -3.96 29.25
N LEU A 453 -13.52 -3.53 28.26
CA LEU A 453 -13.91 -2.44 27.37
C LEU A 453 -14.91 -2.96 26.33
N LYS A 454 -16.08 -2.33 26.28
CA LYS A 454 -17.16 -2.72 25.38
C LYS A 454 -17.16 -1.83 24.15
N LEU A 455 -17.20 -2.45 22.99
CA LEU A 455 -17.29 -1.79 21.69
C LEU A 455 -18.71 -1.71 21.13
N ASN A 456 -19.70 -2.27 21.82
CA ASN A 456 -21.10 -2.35 21.34
C ASN A 456 -21.78 -1.01 21.23
#